data_35662c388b5b441c32bbff00a31019fe
#
_entry.id   35662c388b5b441c32bbff00a31019fe
#
_cell.length_a   1.000
_cell.length_b   1.000
_cell.length_c   1.000
_cell.angle_alpha   90.00
_cell.angle_beta   90.00
_cell.angle_gamma   90.00
#
_symmetry.space_group_name_H-M   'P 1'
#
loop_
_entity.id
_entity.type
_entity.pdbx_description
1 polymer ?
#
loop_
_entity_poly.entity_id
_entity_poly.type
_entity_poly.pdbx_seq_one_letter_code
_entity_poly.pdbx_strand_id
1 'polypeptide(L)'
;FIPEKQIIQVTPFSYFVGVLIIIIAFIILLVAIKDLGRNLSPFPRPINNSNLVTKGIYRFTRHPMYYSLIFISFGVFITKLSIYYLLLSISLILIIKLKIDLEEQYLKNKFKNYLFYKNEVKY
;
A
#
# COMPACT_ATOMS: atom_id res chain seq x y z
N PHE A 1 22.15 -16.39 5.33
CA PHE A 1 21.68 -15.93 4.01
C PHE A 1 21.06 -17.09 3.24
N ILE A 2 19.83 -16.88 2.75
CA ILE A 2 19.10 -17.89 2.01
C ILE A 2 19.31 -17.60 0.51
N PRO A 3 19.85 -18.55 -0.29
CA PRO A 3 20.03 -18.30 -1.71
C PRO A 3 18.69 -18.14 -2.43
N GLU A 4 18.63 -17.18 -3.33
CA GLU A 4 17.45 -16.94 -4.13
C GLU A 4 17.25 -18.06 -5.14
N LYS A 5 15.99 -18.48 -5.28
CA LYS A 5 15.61 -19.44 -6.30
C LYS A 5 14.71 -18.73 -7.31
N GLN A 6 15.24 -18.49 -8.48
CA GLN A 6 14.48 -17.85 -9.54
C GLN A 6 13.46 -18.82 -10.13
N ILE A 7 12.25 -18.34 -10.31
CA ILE A 7 11.18 -19.08 -10.98
C ILE A 7 11.38 -18.99 -12.49
N ILE A 8 11.70 -17.78 -12.97
CA ILE A 8 11.90 -17.45 -14.37
C ILE A 8 13.19 -16.64 -14.46
N GLN A 9 13.92 -16.82 -15.56
CA GLN A 9 15.13 -16.06 -15.77
C GLN A 9 14.84 -14.57 -15.91
N VAL A 10 15.58 -13.74 -15.17
CA VAL A 10 15.46 -12.29 -15.23
C VAL A 10 16.03 -11.78 -16.54
N THR A 11 15.24 -11.02 -17.29
CA THR A 11 15.66 -10.36 -18.51
C THR A 11 15.84 -8.86 -18.26
N PRO A 12 16.60 -8.13 -19.10
CA PRO A 12 16.65 -6.67 -18.96
C PRO A 12 15.27 -6.00 -19.02
N PHE A 13 14.36 -6.55 -19.84
CA PHE A 13 13.00 -6.02 -19.94
C PHE A 13 12.21 -6.23 -18.65
N SER A 14 12.26 -7.44 -18.07
CA SER A 14 11.53 -7.71 -16.82
C SER A 14 12.09 -6.89 -15.67
N TYR A 15 13.41 -6.72 -15.60
CA TYR A 15 14.04 -5.86 -14.60
C TYR A 15 13.57 -4.42 -14.74
N PHE A 16 13.55 -3.90 -15.96
CA PHE A 16 13.09 -2.53 -16.24
C PHE A 16 11.63 -2.34 -15.80
N VAL A 17 10.75 -3.29 -16.12
CA VAL A 17 9.34 -3.25 -15.73
C VAL A 17 9.21 -3.20 -14.21
N GLY A 18 9.95 -4.06 -13.51
CA GLY A 18 9.92 -4.09 -12.05
C GLY A 18 10.37 -2.78 -11.42
N VAL A 19 11.48 -2.22 -11.91
CA VAL A 19 11.98 -0.93 -11.43
C VAL A 19 10.98 0.19 -11.70
N LEU A 20 10.33 0.19 -12.86
CA LEU A 20 9.33 1.19 -13.21
C LEU A 20 8.13 1.11 -12.25
N ILE A 21 7.66 -0.09 -11.95
CA ILE A 21 6.57 -0.29 -10.97
C ILE A 21 6.96 0.27 -9.62
N ILE A 22 8.19 -0.01 -9.15
CA ILE A 22 8.68 0.48 -7.86
C ILE A 22 8.72 2.01 -7.84
N ILE A 23 9.21 2.64 -8.89
CA ILE A 23 9.31 4.10 -8.97
C ILE A 23 7.92 4.73 -8.93
N ILE A 24 6.99 4.24 -9.73
CA ILE A 24 5.62 4.77 -9.77
C ILE A 24 4.95 4.59 -8.40
N ALA A 25 5.06 3.42 -7.82
CA ALA A 25 4.46 3.14 -6.51
C ALA A 25 5.07 4.00 -5.41
N PHE A 26 6.38 4.25 -5.46
CA PHE A 26 7.05 5.10 -4.50
C PHE A 26 6.57 6.55 -4.60
N ILE A 27 6.37 7.06 -5.80
CA ILE A 27 5.81 8.40 -6.03
C ILE A 27 4.40 8.48 -5.42
N ILE A 28 3.56 7.48 -5.65
CA ILE A 28 2.22 7.43 -5.08
C ILE A 28 2.29 7.41 -3.55
N LEU A 29 3.23 6.67 -2.99
CA LEU A 29 3.44 6.62 -1.53
C LEU A 29 3.78 8.01 -0.98
N LEU A 30 4.68 8.73 -1.63
CA LEU A 30 5.07 10.08 -1.18
C LEU A 30 3.90 11.05 -1.27
N VAL A 31 3.11 10.97 -2.35
CA VAL A 31 1.90 11.81 -2.49
C VAL A 31 0.90 11.48 -1.39
N ALA A 32 0.71 10.20 -1.09
CA ALA A 32 -0.21 9.79 -0.03
C ALA A 32 0.22 10.29 1.35
N ILE A 33 1.52 10.23 1.66
CA ILE A 33 2.06 10.75 2.91
C ILE A 33 1.82 12.25 3.01
N LYS A 34 2.08 12.99 1.93
CA LYS A 34 1.85 14.43 1.88
C LYS A 34 0.38 14.77 2.11
N ASP A 35 -0.52 14.07 1.40
CA ASP A 35 -1.95 14.37 1.50
C ASP A 35 -2.54 14.00 2.85
N LEU A 36 -2.01 12.95 3.49
CA LEU A 36 -2.45 12.56 4.83
C LEU A 36 -1.94 13.54 5.89
N GLY A 37 -0.71 14.06 5.71
CA GLY A 37 -0.14 15.09 6.58
C GLY A 37 -0.09 14.67 8.04
N ARG A 38 -0.62 15.52 8.94
CA ARG A 38 -0.59 15.27 10.38
C ARG A 38 -1.43 14.07 10.83
N ASN A 39 -2.25 13.54 9.96
CA ASN A 39 -3.07 12.37 10.28
C ASN A 39 -2.32 11.05 10.09
N LEU A 40 -1.06 11.12 9.65
CA LEU A 40 -0.21 9.93 9.46
C LEU A 40 0.06 9.25 10.80
N SER A 41 -0.18 7.94 10.84
CA SER A 41 0.14 7.10 12.00
C SER A 41 0.67 5.76 11.51
N PRO A 42 1.74 5.22 12.15
CA PRO A 42 2.24 3.88 11.82
C PRO A 42 1.31 2.78 12.30
N PHE A 43 0.34 3.09 13.16
CA PHE A 43 -0.60 2.13 13.73
C PHE A 43 -1.94 2.20 13.00
N PRO A 44 -2.74 1.12 12.98
CA PRO A 44 -4.07 1.16 12.35
C PRO A 44 -5.06 2.06 13.08
N ARG A 45 -4.80 2.37 14.37
CA ARG A 45 -5.65 3.27 15.16
C ARG A 45 -5.39 4.71 14.74
N PRO A 46 -6.43 5.50 14.44
CA PRO A 46 -6.25 6.93 14.16
C PRO A 46 -5.67 7.66 15.37
N ILE A 47 -4.80 8.64 15.11
CA ILE A 47 -4.24 9.47 16.18
C ILE A 47 -5.31 10.42 16.74
N ASN A 48 -5.12 10.83 18.00
CA ASN A 48 -5.98 11.83 18.62
C ASN A 48 -5.89 13.14 17.83
N ASN A 49 -6.98 13.90 17.77
CA ASN A 49 -7.06 15.16 17.01
C ASN A 49 -6.84 14.99 15.50
N SER A 50 -6.94 13.77 14.97
CA SER A 50 -6.85 13.55 13.54
C SER A 50 -8.18 13.90 12.87
N ASN A 51 -8.10 14.25 11.59
CA ASN A 51 -9.24 14.49 10.73
C ASN A 51 -9.32 13.42 9.65
N LEU A 52 -10.54 13.15 9.18
CA LEU A 52 -10.69 12.25 8.04
C LEU A 52 -10.25 12.97 6.77
N VAL A 53 -9.23 12.42 6.11
CA VAL A 53 -8.69 12.99 4.87
C VAL A 53 -9.39 12.34 3.68
N THR A 54 -10.07 13.16 2.88
CA THR A 54 -10.80 12.72 1.69
C THR A 54 -10.37 13.46 0.43
N LYS A 55 -9.36 14.32 0.53
CA LYS A 55 -8.85 15.17 -0.55
C LYS A 55 -7.60 14.57 -1.18
N GLY A 56 -7.18 15.14 -2.31
CA GLY A 56 -5.97 14.71 -3.00
C GLY A 56 -6.12 13.28 -3.51
N ILE A 57 -5.10 12.46 -3.30
CA ILE A 57 -5.13 11.06 -3.74
C ILE A 57 -6.22 10.25 -3.02
N TYR A 58 -6.67 10.71 -1.85
CA TYR A 58 -7.74 10.06 -1.07
C TYR A 58 -9.13 10.24 -1.69
N ARG A 59 -9.26 11.02 -2.76
CA ARG A 59 -10.47 11.06 -3.59
C ARG A 59 -10.60 9.82 -4.46
N PHE A 60 -9.49 9.17 -4.78
CA PHE A 60 -9.44 8.04 -5.72
C PHE A 60 -9.36 6.70 -5.00
N THR A 61 -8.71 6.66 -3.84
CA THR A 61 -8.58 5.44 -3.06
C THR A 61 -8.52 5.78 -1.58
N ARG A 62 -9.07 4.89 -0.75
CA ARG A 62 -9.06 5.06 0.70
C ARG A 62 -7.73 4.65 1.34
N HIS A 63 -6.92 3.83 0.67
CA HIS A 63 -5.71 3.26 1.24
C HIS A 63 -4.52 3.34 0.26
N PRO A 64 -4.18 4.55 -0.21
CA PRO A 64 -3.13 4.68 -1.22
C PRO A 64 -1.76 4.23 -0.71
N MET A 65 -1.44 4.46 0.59
CA MET A 65 -0.17 4.02 1.16
C MET A 65 -0.04 2.51 1.16
N TYR A 66 -1.10 1.80 1.54
CA TYR A 66 -1.07 0.34 1.59
C TYR A 66 -0.97 -0.27 0.21
N TYR A 67 -1.72 0.26 -0.76
CA TYR A 67 -1.62 -0.21 -2.14
C TYR A 67 -0.23 0.07 -2.73
N SER A 68 0.36 1.21 -2.40
CA SER A 68 1.73 1.54 -2.83
C SER A 68 2.73 0.51 -2.30
N LEU A 69 2.63 0.14 -1.04
CA LEU A 69 3.53 -0.87 -0.45
C LEU A 69 3.37 -2.23 -1.15
N ILE A 70 2.14 -2.63 -1.46
CA ILE A 70 1.88 -3.86 -2.20
C ILE A 70 2.53 -3.81 -3.58
N PHE A 71 2.38 -2.71 -4.31
CA PHE A 71 2.97 -2.58 -5.63
C PHE A 71 4.49 -2.52 -5.58
N ILE A 72 5.08 -1.90 -4.56
CA ILE A 72 6.53 -1.91 -4.37
C ILE A 72 7.02 -3.35 -4.19
N SER A 73 6.38 -4.13 -3.33
CA SER A 73 6.77 -5.53 -3.11
C SER A 73 6.62 -6.37 -4.37
N PHE A 74 5.57 -6.16 -5.14
CA PHE A 74 5.37 -6.83 -6.41
C PHE A 74 6.44 -6.43 -7.43
N GLY A 75 6.80 -5.14 -7.49
CA GLY A 75 7.87 -4.66 -8.35
C GLY A 75 9.21 -5.30 -8.00
N VAL A 76 9.53 -5.42 -6.70
CA VAL A 76 10.74 -6.12 -6.26
C VAL A 76 10.71 -7.58 -6.71
N PHE A 77 9.59 -8.26 -6.59
CA PHE A 77 9.46 -9.62 -7.09
C PHE A 77 9.75 -9.69 -8.59
N ILE A 78 9.21 -8.77 -9.38
CA ILE A 78 9.41 -8.74 -10.83
C ILE A 78 10.91 -8.55 -11.18
N THR A 79 11.65 -7.77 -10.38
CA THR A 79 13.09 -7.58 -10.61
C THR A 79 13.90 -8.84 -10.32
N LYS A 80 13.45 -9.69 -9.41
CA LYS A 80 14.19 -10.86 -8.93
C LYS A 80 13.67 -12.17 -9.51
N LEU A 81 12.36 -12.25 -9.77
CA LEU A 81 11.66 -13.45 -10.24
C LEU A 81 12.00 -14.70 -9.42
N SER A 82 12.12 -14.52 -8.10
CA SER A 82 12.47 -15.55 -7.14
C SER A 82 11.26 -15.95 -6.32
N ILE A 83 11.14 -17.26 -6.02
CA ILE A 83 10.04 -17.76 -5.16
C ILE A 83 10.08 -17.11 -3.77
N TYR A 84 11.26 -16.78 -3.27
CA TYR A 84 11.43 -16.12 -1.99
C TYR A 84 10.71 -14.77 -1.96
N TYR A 85 10.91 -13.94 -2.98
CA TYR A 85 10.27 -12.63 -3.05
C TYR A 85 8.78 -12.73 -3.34
N LEU A 86 8.35 -13.76 -4.08
CA LEU A 86 6.92 -14.01 -4.27
C LEU A 86 6.23 -14.32 -2.95
N LEU A 87 6.82 -15.19 -2.12
CA LEU A 87 6.27 -15.53 -0.81
C LEU A 87 6.23 -14.32 0.13
N LEU A 88 7.27 -13.48 0.09
CA LEU A 88 7.28 -12.23 0.86
C LEU A 88 6.16 -11.30 0.43
N SER A 89 5.93 -11.16 -0.87
CA SER A 89 4.85 -10.31 -1.39
C SER A 89 3.48 -10.81 -0.95
N ILE A 90 3.24 -12.11 -1.04
CA ILE A 90 1.97 -12.70 -0.60
C ILE A 90 1.76 -12.45 0.89
N SER A 91 2.80 -12.66 1.70
CA SER A 91 2.73 -12.43 3.15
C SER A 91 2.41 -10.97 3.46
N LEU A 92 3.03 -10.03 2.74
CA LEU A 92 2.78 -8.61 2.93
C LEU A 92 1.35 -8.25 2.57
N ILE A 93 0.81 -8.80 1.48
CA ILE A 93 -0.58 -8.55 1.08
C ILE A 93 -1.55 -9.00 2.17
N LEU A 94 -1.32 -10.17 2.76
CA LEU A 94 -2.17 -10.68 3.85
C LEU A 94 -2.11 -9.78 5.09
N ILE A 95 -0.91 -9.34 5.47
CA ILE A 95 -0.73 -8.46 6.61
C ILE A 95 -1.41 -7.11 6.37
N ILE A 96 -1.24 -6.54 5.19
CA ILE A 96 -1.83 -5.25 4.83
C ILE A 96 -3.36 -5.35 4.82
N LYS A 97 -3.92 -6.46 4.33
CA LYS A 97 -5.37 -6.65 4.37
C LYS A 97 -5.90 -6.61 5.79
N LEU A 98 -5.21 -7.27 6.73
CA LEU A 98 -5.59 -7.22 8.14
C LEU A 98 -5.51 -5.80 8.71
N LYS A 99 -4.46 -5.05 8.35
CA LYS A 99 -4.31 -3.65 8.76
C LYS A 99 -5.42 -2.78 8.21
N ILE A 100 -5.79 -2.95 6.95
CA ILE A 100 -6.88 -2.20 6.32
C ILE A 100 -8.19 -2.46 7.06
N ASP A 101 -8.50 -3.72 7.35
CA ASP A 101 -9.74 -4.08 8.04
C ASP A 101 -9.79 -3.46 9.43
N LEU A 102 -8.69 -3.50 10.19
CA LEU A 102 -8.60 -2.88 11.51
C LEU A 102 -8.74 -1.36 11.43
N GLU A 103 -8.03 -0.74 10.51
CA GLU A 103 -8.07 0.71 10.34
C GLU A 103 -9.46 1.19 9.96
N GLU A 104 -10.15 0.46 9.09
CA GLU A 104 -11.52 0.82 8.69
C GLU A 104 -12.50 0.74 9.87
N GLN A 105 -12.31 -0.23 10.77
CA GLN A 105 -13.12 -0.31 11.98
C GLN A 105 -12.90 0.91 12.88
N TYR A 106 -11.65 1.32 13.09
CA TYR A 106 -11.34 2.50 13.91
C TYR A 106 -11.87 3.79 13.26
N LEU A 107 -11.71 3.93 11.95
CA LEU A 107 -12.18 5.10 11.22
C LEU A 107 -13.71 5.20 11.26
N LYS A 108 -14.40 4.07 11.09
CA LYS A 108 -15.85 4.00 11.16
C LYS A 108 -16.36 4.43 12.53
N ASN A 109 -15.68 4.04 13.60
CA ASN A 109 -16.07 4.39 14.97
C ASN A 109 -15.73 5.84 15.31
N LYS A 110 -14.61 6.37 14.78
CA LYS A 110 -14.16 7.72 15.10
C LYS A 110 -14.84 8.81 14.29
N PHE A 111 -15.09 8.56 12.99
CA PHE A 111 -15.63 9.57 12.08
C PHE A 111 -17.02 9.17 11.62
N LYS A 112 -17.99 10.05 11.90
CA LYS A 112 -19.39 9.80 11.54
C LYS A 112 -19.61 9.76 10.03
N ASN A 113 -18.80 10.50 9.28
CA ASN A 113 -18.92 10.60 7.83
C ASN A 113 -18.10 9.54 7.09
N TYR A 114 -17.46 8.60 7.78
CA TYR A 114 -16.61 7.61 7.13
C TYR A 114 -17.40 6.69 6.20
N LEU A 115 -18.62 6.29 6.59
CA LEU A 115 -19.45 5.43 5.73
C LEU A 115 -19.80 6.12 4.42
N PHE A 116 -20.07 7.42 4.47
CA PHE A 116 -20.31 8.21 3.26
C PHE A 116 -19.08 8.20 2.35
N TYR A 117 -17.90 8.46 2.92
CA TYR A 117 -16.64 8.41 2.19
C TYR A 117 -16.38 7.01 1.60
N LYS A 118 -16.63 5.96 2.37
CA LYS A 118 -16.46 4.58 1.92
C LYS A 118 -17.38 4.23 0.75
N ASN A 119 -18.58 4.78 0.71
CA ASN A 119 -19.51 4.57 -0.38
C ASN A 119 -19.12 5.33 -1.64
N GLU A 120 -18.54 6.53 -1.48
CA GLU A 120 -18.09 7.36 -2.61
C GLU A 120 -16.77 6.83 -3.20
N VAL A 121 -15.87 6.35 -2.35
CA VAL A 121 -14.54 5.85 -2.74
C VAL A 121 -14.47 4.39 -2.31
N LYS A 122 -14.68 3.48 -3.24
CA LYS A 122 -14.82 2.04 -2.94
C LYS A 122 -13.49 1.31 -2.72
N TYR A 123 -12.38 1.93 -3.07
CA TYR A 123 -11.05 1.30 -2.95
C TYR A 123 -10.15 1.95 -1.96
#